data_b978fa4f1c07c86353dc4b6c8d0c45fd
#
_entry.id   b978fa4f1c07c86353dc4b6c8d0c45fd
#
_cell.length_a   1.000
_cell.length_b   1.000
_cell.length_c   1.000
_cell.angle_alpha   90.00
_cell.angle_beta   90.00
_cell.angle_gamma   90.00
#
_symmetry.space_group_name_H-M   'P 1'
#
loop_
_entity.id
_entity.type
_entity.pdbx_description
1 polymer ?
#
loop_
_entity_poly.entity_id
_entity_poly.type
_entity_poly.pdbx_seq_one_letter_code
_entity_poly.pdbx_strand_id
1 'polypeptide(L)'
;MLGASVNTSRYSNIAVLKLVRYSHEVIAYGTCEGQIGNISITKSWPTQDVDTVTLYIGPERQEEYYSAIIALRPRRIIFNPGTENHAFYKLLEKTEIEFEEACTLVMLGAGTY
;
A
#
# COMPACT_ATOMS: atom_id res chain seq x y z
N MET A 1 2.23 -1.80 -2.75
CA MET A 1 0.84 -1.90 -2.29
C MET A 1 0.65 -3.14 -1.43
N LEU A 2 0.06 -2.99 -0.28
CA LEU A 2 -0.24 -4.10 0.64
C LEU A 2 -1.74 -4.37 0.67
N GLY A 3 -2.14 -5.58 0.31
CA GLY A 3 -3.54 -5.97 0.24
C GLY A 3 -4.08 -6.09 -1.18
N ALA A 4 -3.23 -6.46 -2.12
CA ALA A 4 -3.62 -6.66 -3.51
C ALA A 4 -4.61 -7.83 -3.66
N SER A 5 -5.54 -7.71 -4.61
CA SER A 5 -6.57 -8.71 -4.87
C SER A 5 -6.85 -8.82 -6.36
N VAL A 6 -7.11 -10.05 -6.82
CA VAL A 6 -7.56 -10.29 -8.19
C VAL A 6 -9.01 -9.87 -8.43
N ASN A 7 -9.75 -9.59 -7.37
CA ASN A 7 -11.15 -9.17 -7.48
C ASN A 7 -11.20 -7.75 -8.05
N THR A 8 -11.73 -7.65 -9.29
CA THR A 8 -11.77 -6.38 -10.03
C THR A 8 -12.71 -5.33 -9.42
N SER A 9 -13.57 -5.71 -8.49
CA SER A 9 -14.42 -4.74 -7.78
C SER A 9 -13.76 -4.18 -6.53
N ARG A 10 -12.60 -4.69 -6.12
CA ARG A 10 -11.86 -4.17 -4.98
C ARG A 10 -11.10 -2.90 -5.35
N TYR A 11 -11.09 -1.93 -4.44
CA TYR A 11 -10.34 -0.69 -4.63
C TYR A 11 -8.84 -0.93 -4.83
N SER A 12 -8.28 -1.95 -4.15
CA SER A 12 -6.87 -2.30 -4.33
C SER A 12 -6.54 -2.70 -5.77
N ASN A 13 -7.44 -3.45 -6.42
CA ASN A 13 -7.27 -3.86 -7.81
C ASN A 13 -7.28 -2.63 -8.73
N ILE A 14 -8.28 -1.77 -8.54
CA ILE A 14 -8.43 -0.54 -9.33
C ILE A 14 -7.21 0.36 -9.13
N ALA A 15 -6.69 0.44 -7.90
CA ALA A 15 -5.53 1.26 -7.59
C ALA A 15 -4.26 0.77 -8.28
N VAL A 16 -4.02 -0.54 -8.35
CA VAL A 16 -2.86 -1.07 -9.07
C VAL A 16 -2.90 -0.64 -10.53
N LEU A 17 -4.04 -0.80 -11.19
CA LEU A 17 -4.19 -0.45 -12.59
C LEU A 17 -3.98 1.05 -12.81
N LYS A 18 -4.48 1.88 -11.91
CA LYS A 18 -4.35 3.33 -12.01
C LYS A 18 -2.92 3.79 -11.75
N LEU A 19 -2.23 3.20 -10.77
CA LEU A 19 -0.83 3.48 -10.51
C LEU A 19 0.03 3.18 -11.73
N VAL A 20 -0.19 2.04 -12.38
CA VAL A 20 0.53 1.67 -13.59
C VAL A 20 0.23 2.65 -14.72
N ARG A 21 -1.03 3.05 -14.87
CA ARG A 21 -1.44 4.04 -15.88
C ARG A 21 -0.69 5.36 -15.70
N TYR A 22 -0.43 5.74 -14.46
CA TYR A 22 0.29 6.98 -14.14
C TYR A 22 1.82 6.77 -14.09
N SER A 23 2.29 5.66 -14.65
CA SER A 23 3.72 5.35 -14.81
C SER A 23 4.48 5.08 -13.52
N HIS A 24 3.80 4.63 -12.48
CA HIS A 24 4.45 4.19 -11.26
C HIS A 24 4.81 2.71 -11.34
N GLU A 25 5.97 2.36 -10.80
CA GLU A 25 6.32 0.96 -10.61
C GLU A 25 5.58 0.44 -9.38
N VAL A 26 4.91 -0.70 -9.52
CA VAL A 26 4.06 -1.25 -8.48
C VAL A 26 4.53 -2.64 -8.08
N ILE A 27 4.73 -2.83 -6.77
CA ILE A 27 4.85 -4.14 -6.17
C ILE A 27 3.52 -4.42 -5.48
N ALA A 28 2.80 -5.42 -5.96
CA ALA A 28 1.48 -5.77 -5.43
C ALA A 28 1.64 -6.99 -4.51
N TYR A 29 1.58 -6.76 -3.20
CA TYR A 29 1.68 -7.82 -2.21
C TYR A 29 0.30 -8.24 -1.74
N GLY A 30 0.03 -9.53 -1.77
CA GLY A 30 -1.25 -10.08 -1.34
C GLY A 30 -1.11 -11.52 -0.88
N THR A 31 -2.18 -12.05 -0.30
CA THR A 31 -2.20 -13.42 0.22
C THR A 31 -2.55 -14.47 -0.82
N CYS A 32 -3.11 -14.04 -1.95
CA CYS A 32 -3.48 -14.92 -3.05
C CYS A 32 -2.73 -14.50 -4.31
N GLU A 33 -2.04 -15.44 -4.93
CA GLU A 33 -1.35 -15.19 -6.19
C GLU A 33 -2.34 -14.92 -7.32
N GLY A 34 -1.92 -14.14 -8.30
CA GLY A 34 -2.73 -13.81 -9.45
C GLY A 34 -2.17 -12.63 -10.19
N GLN A 35 -2.96 -12.09 -11.11
CA GLN A 35 -2.57 -10.99 -11.97
C GLN A 35 -3.57 -9.84 -11.87
N ILE A 36 -3.03 -8.63 -11.88
CA ILE A 36 -3.81 -7.41 -12.05
C ILE A 36 -3.21 -6.69 -13.26
N GLY A 37 -3.86 -6.82 -14.42
CA GLY A 37 -3.25 -6.38 -15.68
C GLY A 37 -1.93 -7.14 -15.90
N ASN A 38 -0.83 -6.41 -16.06
CA ASN A 38 0.49 -6.99 -16.23
C ASN A 38 1.26 -7.14 -14.92
N ILE A 39 0.65 -6.82 -13.79
CA ILE A 39 1.28 -6.89 -12.48
C ILE A 39 0.90 -8.19 -11.79
N SER A 40 1.91 -8.97 -11.42
CA SER A 40 1.69 -10.20 -10.65
C SER A 40 1.59 -9.86 -9.17
N ILE A 41 0.59 -10.44 -8.51
CA ILE A 41 0.50 -10.36 -7.05
C ILE A 41 1.55 -11.31 -6.47
N THR A 42 2.39 -10.80 -5.61
CA THR A 42 3.45 -11.58 -4.98
C THR A 42 3.16 -11.80 -3.50
N LYS A 43 3.66 -12.93 -2.98
CA LYS A 43 3.70 -13.20 -1.54
C LYS A 43 5.09 -12.94 -0.98
N SER A 44 6.05 -12.59 -1.85
CA SER A 44 7.42 -12.28 -1.43
C SER A 44 7.49 -10.83 -0.98
N TRP A 45 7.93 -10.62 0.26
CA TRP A 45 8.08 -9.27 0.80
C TRP A 45 9.24 -8.55 0.12
N PRO A 46 9.06 -7.32 -0.36
CA PRO A 46 10.14 -6.57 -0.97
C PRO A 46 11.21 -6.23 0.08
N THR A 47 12.45 -6.12 -0.37
CA THR A 47 13.58 -5.88 0.53
C THR A 47 14.22 -4.51 0.37
N GLN A 48 13.87 -3.75 -0.65
CA GLN A 48 14.52 -2.47 -0.94
C GLN A 48 13.69 -1.58 -1.87
N ASP A 49 14.05 -0.29 -1.88
CA ASP A 49 13.59 0.70 -2.86
C ASP A 49 12.08 0.90 -2.96
N VAL A 50 11.41 0.83 -1.82
CA VAL A 50 9.99 1.18 -1.75
C VAL A 50 9.86 2.62 -1.28
N ASP A 51 9.37 3.49 -2.15
CA ASP A 51 9.13 4.90 -1.82
C ASP A 51 7.86 5.07 -1.00
N THR A 52 6.77 4.49 -1.46
CA THR A 52 5.46 4.66 -0.86
C THR A 52 4.81 3.32 -0.60
N VAL A 53 4.29 3.13 0.61
CA VAL A 53 3.45 1.99 0.95
C VAL A 53 2.01 2.48 0.96
N THR A 54 1.16 1.89 0.14
CA THR A 54 -0.27 2.16 0.16
C THR A 54 -1.01 0.96 0.72
N LEU A 55 -1.77 1.17 1.78
CA LEU A 55 -2.41 0.10 2.54
C LEU A 55 -3.86 -0.10 2.15
N TYR A 56 -4.21 -1.38 1.92
CA TYR A 56 -5.57 -1.81 1.60
C TYR A 56 -6.02 -2.98 2.47
N ILE A 57 -5.39 -3.15 3.64
CA ILE A 57 -5.84 -4.12 4.65
C ILE A 57 -6.28 -3.38 5.91
N GLY A 58 -7.24 -3.96 6.63
CA GLY A 58 -7.75 -3.35 7.85
C GLY A 58 -6.71 -3.32 8.97
N PRO A 59 -6.94 -2.46 9.98
CA PRO A 59 -5.95 -2.27 11.05
C PRO A 59 -5.60 -3.54 11.82
N GLU A 60 -6.57 -4.43 12.03
CA GLU A 60 -6.33 -5.69 12.73
C GLU A 60 -5.40 -6.64 11.99
N ARG A 61 -5.29 -6.48 10.67
CA ARG A 61 -4.39 -7.30 9.84
C ARG A 61 -3.04 -6.63 9.62
N GLN A 62 -2.89 -5.38 9.99
CA GLN A 62 -1.66 -4.63 9.79
C GLN A 62 -0.58 -4.98 10.79
N GLU A 63 -0.96 -5.40 11.99
CA GLU A 63 -0.02 -5.61 13.11
C GLU A 63 1.13 -6.53 12.75
N GLU A 64 0.85 -7.62 12.06
CA GLU A 64 1.91 -8.56 11.66
C GLU A 64 2.91 -7.95 10.67
N TYR A 65 2.57 -6.82 10.06
CA TYR A 65 3.44 -6.16 9.08
C TYR A 65 4.15 -4.93 9.61
N TYR A 66 3.88 -4.50 10.83
CA TYR A 66 4.46 -3.25 11.37
C TYR A 66 5.98 -3.21 11.25
N SER A 67 6.66 -4.22 11.76
CA SER A 67 8.12 -4.25 11.73
C SER A 67 8.66 -4.34 10.32
N ALA A 68 8.02 -5.11 9.46
CA ALA A 68 8.46 -5.27 8.08
C ALA A 68 8.29 -3.98 7.27
N ILE A 69 7.21 -3.25 7.49
CA ILE A 69 6.98 -1.95 6.83
C ILE A 69 8.01 -0.93 7.30
N ILE A 70 8.24 -0.84 8.60
CA ILE A 70 9.21 0.09 9.16
C ILE A 70 10.62 -0.23 8.65
N ALA A 71 10.96 -1.51 8.53
CA ALA A 71 12.26 -1.94 8.03
C ALA A 71 12.50 -1.56 6.56
N LEU A 72 11.44 -1.43 5.76
CA LEU A 72 11.56 -0.96 4.37
C LEU A 72 11.98 0.51 4.29
N ARG A 73 11.77 1.27 5.34
CA ARG A 73 12.03 2.72 5.39
C ARG A 73 11.42 3.47 4.22
N PRO A 74 10.12 3.30 3.96
CA PRO A 74 9.49 4.07 2.89
C PRO A 74 9.50 5.56 3.25
N ARG A 75 9.42 6.40 2.23
CA ARG A 75 9.30 7.84 2.46
C ARG A 75 7.95 8.16 3.09
N ARG A 76 6.89 7.45 2.66
CA ARG A 76 5.55 7.67 3.21
C ARG A 76 4.70 6.42 3.18
N ILE A 77 3.66 6.43 4.01
CA ILE A 77 2.62 5.40 4.03
C ILE A 77 1.29 6.09 3.82
N ILE A 78 0.47 5.58 2.90
CA ILE A 78 -0.89 6.07 2.68
C ILE A 78 -1.87 5.08 3.31
N PHE A 79 -2.65 5.57 4.27
CA PHE A 79 -3.74 4.82 4.89
C PHE A 79 -5.02 5.12 4.13
N ASN A 80 -5.37 4.25 3.19
CA ASN A 80 -6.59 4.40 2.41
C ASN A 80 -7.83 4.24 3.30
N PRO A 81 -9.01 4.73 2.86
CA PRO A 81 -10.22 4.60 3.66
C PRO A 81 -10.46 3.17 4.14
N GLY A 82 -10.70 3.01 5.43
CA GLY A 82 -10.89 1.71 6.07
C GLY A 82 -9.63 1.09 6.63
N THR A 83 -8.46 1.69 6.42
CA THR A 83 -7.18 1.19 6.93
C THR A 83 -6.61 2.01 8.08
N GLU A 84 -7.30 3.05 8.51
CA GLU A 84 -6.85 3.95 9.57
C GLU A 84 -6.49 3.16 10.83
N ASN A 85 -5.33 3.47 11.43
CA ASN A 85 -4.79 2.67 12.50
C ASN A 85 -3.98 3.52 13.48
N HIS A 86 -4.64 4.01 14.53
CA HIS A 86 -4.00 4.88 15.52
C HIS A 86 -2.84 4.20 16.25
N ALA A 87 -2.93 2.89 16.48
CA ALA A 87 -1.84 2.15 17.13
C ALA A 87 -0.58 2.18 16.27
N PHE A 88 -0.74 2.02 14.95
CA PHE A 88 0.40 2.09 14.03
C PHE A 88 0.94 3.52 13.94
N TYR A 89 0.06 4.52 13.95
CA TYR A 89 0.51 5.92 13.90
C TYR A 89 1.45 6.26 15.06
N LYS A 90 1.16 5.75 16.25
CA LYS A 90 2.02 5.97 17.42
C LYS A 90 3.41 5.38 17.23
N LEU A 91 3.50 4.23 16.58
CA LEU A 91 4.80 3.63 16.26
C LEU A 91 5.52 4.44 15.20
N LEU A 92 4.81 4.91 14.18
CA LEU A 92 5.38 5.68 13.08
C LEU A 92 5.87 7.06 13.53
N GLU A 93 5.23 7.66 14.53
CA GLU A 93 5.67 8.94 15.10
C GLU A 93 7.09 8.89 15.67
N LYS A 94 7.57 7.69 16.01
CA LYS A 94 8.94 7.48 16.50
C LYS A 94 9.94 7.26 15.36
N THR A 95 9.50 7.36 14.13
CA THR A 95 10.30 7.14 12.93
C THR A 95 10.29 8.41 12.09
N GLU A 96 11.10 8.41 11.01
CA GLU A 96 11.09 9.50 10.03
C GLU A 96 10.11 9.25 8.90
N ILE A 97 9.32 8.18 8.96
CA ILE A 97 8.36 7.83 7.93
C ILE A 97 7.15 8.75 8.02
N GLU A 98 6.84 9.44 6.92
CA GLU A 98 5.63 10.23 6.83
C GLU A 98 4.42 9.31 6.60
N PHE A 99 3.26 9.70 7.11
CA PHE A 99 2.03 8.95 6.85
C PHE A 99 0.85 9.88 6.79
N GLU A 100 -0.17 9.49 6.04
CA GLU A 100 -1.40 10.27 5.93
C GLU A 100 -2.60 9.37 5.68
N GLU A 101 -3.76 9.83 6.12
CA GLU A 101 -5.05 9.23 5.81
C GLU A 101 -5.53 9.85 4.52
N ALA A 102 -5.53 9.08 3.43
CA ALA A 102 -5.89 9.60 2.12
C ALA A 102 -6.35 8.45 1.21
N CYS A 103 -6.91 8.80 0.07
CA CYS A 103 -7.32 7.82 -0.92
C CYS A 103 -6.37 7.88 -2.12
N THR A 104 -5.62 6.82 -2.36
CA THR A 104 -4.66 6.75 -3.46
C THR A 104 -5.31 7.07 -4.80
N LEU A 105 -6.53 6.55 -5.04
CA LEU A 105 -7.25 6.82 -6.29
C LEU A 105 -7.56 8.29 -6.47
N VAL A 106 -7.99 8.96 -5.40
CA VAL A 106 -8.27 10.39 -5.43
C VAL A 106 -6.99 11.18 -5.65
N MET A 107 -5.91 10.81 -4.96
CA MET A 107 -4.62 11.47 -5.11
C MET A 107 -4.10 11.40 -6.55
N LEU A 108 -4.20 10.24 -7.17
CA LEU A 108 -3.77 10.06 -8.55
C LEU A 108 -4.60 10.93 -9.50
N GLY A 109 -5.92 10.96 -9.31
CA GLY A 109 -6.82 11.77 -10.13
C GLY A 109 -6.62 13.27 -9.96
N ALA A 110 -6.23 13.69 -8.76
CA ALA A 110 -5.99 15.10 -8.43
C ALA A 110 -4.55 15.56 -8.67
N GLY A 111 -3.65 14.65 -9.02
CA GLY A 111 -2.24 14.96 -9.21
C GLY A 111 -1.48 15.22 -7.91
N THR A 112 -1.96 14.69 -6.79
CA THR A 112 -1.35 14.89 -5.47
C THR A 112 -0.63 13.65 -4.92
N TYR A 113 -0.64 12.58 -5.68
CA TYR A 113 0.04 11.33 -5.27
C TYR A 113 1.55 11.46 -5.13
#